data_7c2f211e10803ced707cf815ec7a6bc5
#
_entry.id   7c2f211e10803ced707cf815ec7a6bc5
#
_cell.length_a   1.000
_cell.length_b   1.000
_cell.length_c   1.000
_cell.angle_alpha   90.00
_cell.angle_beta   90.00
_cell.angle_gamma   90.00
#
_symmetry.space_group_name_H-M   'P 1'
#
loop_
_entity.id
_entity.type
_entity.pdbx_description
1 polymer ?
#
loop_
_entity_poly.entity_id
_entity_poly.type
_entity_poly.pdbx_seq_one_letter_code
_entity_poly.pdbx_strand_id
1 'polypeptide(L)'
;IRAGRHIARPRRYIRNFAAEVEPDALVDEVRTQAARGDGWVKIVGDWIDRDTGDLGPLWPADVARQAIDAAHEAGARVTAHCFEERSVTELVDAGIDGIEHGTGLDDATIAAMAERQVALVPTMVNIETFPDIAASGEAKFPTYAAHMRDLYARRFETMAKAVDAGVPIYAGTDAGGSLAHGLIPDEIELLSKVGGAEFALGSASWRAREWLGVDALHEGASADLVVFSEDPRANLAVVRDPAYVILRGRVVRD
;
A
#
# COMPACT_ATOMS: atom_id res chain seq x y z
N ILE A 1 12.07 -4.55 6.71
CA ILE A 1 10.79 -4.79 7.42
C ILE A 1 9.92 -5.64 6.53
N ARG A 2 9.36 -6.71 7.07
CA ARG A 2 8.57 -7.70 6.34
C ARG A 2 7.27 -7.98 7.10
N ALA A 3 6.21 -8.34 6.38
CA ALA A 3 4.90 -8.70 6.91
C ALA A 3 4.66 -10.22 7.03
N GLY A 4 5.70 -11.06 6.88
CA GLY A 4 5.52 -12.50 6.70
C GLY A 4 4.89 -12.83 5.33
N ARG A 5 4.06 -13.88 5.25
CA ARG A 5 3.24 -14.17 4.05
C ARG A 5 1.95 -13.36 4.10
N HIS A 6 1.49 -12.91 2.95
CA HIS A 6 0.14 -12.34 2.83
C HIS A 6 -0.90 -13.39 3.23
N ILE A 7 -2.01 -12.96 3.79
CA ILE A 7 -3.11 -13.85 4.17
C ILE A 7 -4.31 -13.55 3.27
N ALA A 8 -4.85 -14.58 2.64
CA ALA A 8 -6.01 -14.45 1.75
C ALA A 8 -6.95 -15.65 1.91
N ARG A 9 -8.18 -15.53 1.40
CA ARG A 9 -9.04 -16.72 1.26
C ARG A 9 -8.59 -17.63 0.13
N PRO A 10 -8.89 -18.93 0.19
CA PRO A 10 -8.50 -19.89 -0.83
C PRO A 10 -8.91 -19.44 -2.24
N ARG A 11 -7.94 -19.39 -3.13
CA ARG A 11 -8.12 -18.99 -4.54
C ARG A 11 -8.66 -17.56 -4.76
N ARG A 12 -8.46 -16.68 -3.77
CA ARG A 12 -8.85 -15.26 -3.81
C ARG A 12 -7.63 -14.33 -3.74
N TYR A 13 -6.55 -14.75 -4.35
CA TYR A 13 -5.32 -13.96 -4.55
C TYR A 13 -4.39 -14.65 -5.56
N ILE A 14 -3.18 -14.12 -5.76
CA ILE A 14 -2.16 -14.71 -6.61
C ILE A 14 -1.78 -16.09 -6.08
N ARG A 15 -1.85 -17.10 -6.94
CA ARG A 15 -1.60 -18.50 -6.58
C ARG A 15 -0.22 -18.69 -5.94
N ASN A 16 -0.15 -19.44 -4.85
CA ASN A 16 1.05 -19.78 -4.09
C ASN A 16 1.74 -18.58 -3.39
N PHE A 17 1.15 -17.40 -3.41
CA PHE A 17 1.72 -16.21 -2.78
C PHE A 17 1.29 -16.08 -1.31
N ALA A 18 0.01 -16.17 -1.05
CA ALA A 18 -0.57 -16.02 0.28
C ALA A 18 -0.57 -17.33 1.09
N ALA A 19 -0.71 -17.19 2.41
CA ALA A 19 -1.27 -18.23 3.27
C ALA A 19 -2.79 -18.19 3.04
N GLU A 20 -3.33 -19.31 2.55
CA GLU A 20 -4.76 -19.39 2.23
C GLU A 20 -5.51 -20.00 3.40
N VAL A 21 -6.44 -19.24 3.99
CA VAL A 21 -7.27 -19.67 5.13
C VAL A 21 -8.72 -19.25 4.96
N GLU A 22 -9.64 -19.98 5.57
CA GLU A 22 -11.04 -19.58 5.70
C GLU A 22 -11.20 -18.58 6.87
N PRO A 23 -12.32 -17.83 6.95
CA PRO A 23 -12.49 -16.78 7.95
C PRO A 23 -12.32 -17.23 9.40
N ASP A 24 -12.73 -18.44 9.74
CA ASP A 24 -12.62 -19.02 11.08
C ASP A 24 -11.16 -19.28 11.53
N ALA A 25 -10.23 -19.38 10.59
CA ALA A 25 -8.81 -19.55 10.84
C ALA A 25 -7.98 -18.25 10.69
N LEU A 26 -8.60 -17.12 10.35
CA LEU A 26 -7.88 -15.86 10.08
C LEU A 26 -7.09 -15.38 11.29
N VAL A 27 -7.69 -15.39 12.46
CA VAL A 27 -7.07 -14.90 13.72
C VAL A 27 -5.79 -15.67 14.05
N ASP A 28 -5.83 -17.00 13.93
CA ASP A 28 -4.68 -17.86 14.22
C ASP A 28 -3.57 -17.71 13.18
N GLU A 29 -3.93 -17.52 11.91
CA GLU A 29 -2.95 -17.24 10.85
C GLU A 29 -2.32 -15.87 11.03
N VAL A 30 -3.07 -14.84 11.43
CA VAL A 30 -2.53 -13.51 11.76
C VAL A 30 -1.49 -13.60 12.87
N ARG A 31 -1.76 -14.33 13.97
CA ARG A 31 -0.77 -14.58 15.03
C ARG A 31 0.48 -15.29 14.49
N THR A 32 0.28 -16.27 13.60
CA THR A 32 1.38 -17.00 12.95
C THR A 32 2.26 -16.06 12.12
N GLN A 33 1.65 -15.18 11.33
CA GLN A 33 2.42 -14.26 10.49
C GLN A 33 3.02 -13.09 11.29
N ALA A 34 2.38 -12.62 12.35
CA ALA A 34 2.95 -11.65 13.29
C ALA A 34 4.28 -12.17 13.89
N ALA A 35 4.33 -13.45 14.27
CA ALA A 35 5.56 -14.08 14.77
C ALA A 35 6.66 -14.26 13.72
N ARG A 36 6.33 -14.22 12.42
CA ARG A 36 7.26 -14.37 11.29
C ARG A 36 7.70 -13.07 10.66
N GLY A 37 6.91 -12.02 10.84
CA GLY A 37 7.16 -10.67 10.33
C GLY A 37 8.08 -9.86 11.23
N ASP A 38 8.41 -8.68 10.78
CA ASP A 38 9.21 -7.69 11.51
C ASP A 38 8.26 -6.61 12.09
N GLY A 39 7.20 -7.02 12.83
CA GLY A 39 6.20 -6.15 13.41
C GLY A 39 5.06 -5.75 12.47
N TRP A 40 4.86 -6.49 11.39
CA TRP A 40 3.79 -6.27 10.42
C TRP A 40 3.12 -7.57 9.99
N VAL A 41 1.82 -7.49 9.72
CA VAL A 41 1.02 -8.54 9.04
C VAL A 41 0.36 -7.91 7.83
N LYS A 42 0.28 -8.67 6.72
CA LYS A 42 -0.46 -8.25 5.52
C LYS A 42 -1.63 -9.18 5.24
N ILE A 43 -2.82 -8.62 5.12
CA ILE A 43 -4.02 -9.33 4.66
C ILE A 43 -4.43 -8.83 3.27
N VAL A 44 -5.16 -9.65 2.55
CA VAL A 44 -5.88 -9.24 1.33
C VAL A 44 -7.28 -8.86 1.75
N GLY A 45 -7.63 -7.59 1.63
CA GLY A 45 -8.91 -7.04 2.13
C GLY A 45 -10.08 -7.35 1.22
N ASP A 46 -9.87 -7.28 -0.10
CA ASP A 46 -10.89 -7.54 -1.11
C ASP A 46 -10.38 -8.38 -2.28
N TRP A 47 -11.27 -8.94 -3.03
CA TRP A 47 -11.01 -9.64 -4.28
C TRP A 47 -12.30 -9.78 -5.08
N ILE A 48 -12.21 -10.27 -6.34
CA ILE A 48 -13.39 -10.57 -7.13
C ILE A 48 -14.26 -11.60 -6.42
N ASP A 49 -15.46 -11.21 -6.04
CA ASP A 49 -16.51 -12.13 -5.63
C ASP A 49 -17.17 -12.71 -6.89
N ARG A 50 -17.16 -14.04 -6.99
CA ARG A 50 -17.66 -14.75 -8.17
C ARG A 50 -19.18 -14.80 -8.25
N ASP A 51 -19.85 -14.57 -7.14
CA ASP A 51 -21.32 -14.60 -7.07
C ASP A 51 -21.92 -13.27 -7.55
N THR A 52 -21.24 -12.17 -7.23
CA THR A 52 -21.60 -10.83 -7.72
C THR A 52 -20.93 -10.46 -9.04
N GLY A 53 -19.77 -11.06 -9.33
CA GLY A 53 -18.94 -10.73 -10.50
C GLY A 53 -18.21 -9.40 -10.37
N ASP A 54 -18.06 -8.88 -9.15
CA ASP A 54 -17.41 -7.62 -8.83
C ASP A 54 -16.42 -7.78 -7.65
N LEU A 55 -15.71 -6.72 -7.28
CA LEU A 55 -14.93 -6.66 -6.06
C LEU A 55 -15.85 -6.75 -4.82
N GLY A 56 -15.32 -7.31 -3.75
CA GLY A 56 -16.01 -7.36 -2.47
C GLY A 56 -15.10 -7.82 -1.35
N PRO A 57 -15.50 -7.55 -0.08
CA PRO A 57 -14.72 -7.92 1.10
C PRO A 57 -14.41 -9.42 1.16
N LEU A 58 -13.18 -9.76 1.50
CA LEU A 58 -12.80 -11.16 1.73
C LEU A 58 -13.20 -11.67 3.11
N TRP A 59 -13.28 -10.81 4.08
CA TRP A 59 -13.49 -11.16 5.47
C TRP A 59 -14.76 -10.54 6.02
N PRO A 60 -15.56 -11.26 6.82
CA PRO A 60 -16.59 -10.63 7.63
C PRO A 60 -15.99 -9.55 8.53
N ALA A 61 -16.67 -8.42 8.68
CA ALA A 61 -16.11 -7.24 9.38
C ALA A 61 -15.75 -7.52 10.85
N ASP A 62 -16.51 -8.38 11.52
CA ASP A 62 -16.23 -8.81 12.90
C ASP A 62 -14.99 -9.71 12.99
N VAL A 63 -14.77 -10.57 11.99
CA VAL A 63 -13.58 -11.42 11.91
C VAL A 63 -12.34 -10.60 11.57
N ALA A 64 -12.45 -9.63 10.65
CA ALA A 64 -11.37 -8.70 10.34
C ALA A 64 -10.94 -7.92 11.58
N ARG A 65 -11.89 -7.40 12.38
CA ARG A 65 -11.61 -6.72 13.65
C ARG A 65 -10.87 -7.61 14.62
N GLN A 66 -11.36 -8.84 14.86
CA GLN A 66 -10.70 -9.80 15.78
C GLN A 66 -9.27 -10.13 15.31
N ALA A 67 -9.05 -10.23 14.00
CA ALA A 67 -7.74 -10.51 13.43
C ALA A 67 -6.77 -9.33 13.62
N ILE A 68 -7.24 -8.08 13.42
CA ILE A 68 -6.46 -6.86 13.66
C ILE A 68 -6.13 -6.73 15.15
N ASP A 69 -7.11 -6.93 16.04
CA ASP A 69 -6.89 -6.90 17.48
C ASP A 69 -5.83 -7.95 17.91
N ALA A 70 -5.89 -9.17 17.35
CA ALA A 70 -4.92 -10.21 17.64
C ALA A 70 -3.49 -9.89 17.14
N ALA A 71 -3.35 -9.16 16.04
CA ALA A 71 -2.06 -8.65 15.60
C ALA A 71 -1.52 -7.59 16.56
N HIS A 72 -2.37 -6.66 16.99
CA HIS A 72 -2.02 -5.61 17.96
C HIS A 72 -1.62 -6.20 19.32
N GLU A 73 -2.36 -7.22 19.80
CA GLU A 73 -1.97 -7.97 21.01
C GLU A 73 -0.59 -8.63 20.89
N ALA A 74 -0.22 -9.07 19.67
CA ALA A 74 1.10 -9.62 19.37
C ALA A 74 2.19 -8.55 19.12
N GLY A 75 1.85 -7.25 19.23
CA GLY A 75 2.77 -6.13 18.99
C GLY A 75 3.04 -5.88 17.50
N ALA A 76 2.20 -6.38 16.61
CA ALA A 76 2.29 -6.17 15.16
C ALA A 76 1.22 -5.21 14.65
N ARG A 77 1.54 -4.45 13.61
CA ARG A 77 0.62 -3.64 12.82
C ARG A 77 0.05 -4.44 11.65
N VAL A 78 -1.09 -4.04 11.13
CA VAL A 78 -1.74 -4.72 9.99
C VAL A 78 -1.87 -3.77 8.82
N THR A 79 -1.52 -4.24 7.62
CA THR A 79 -1.81 -3.57 6.35
C THR A 79 -2.65 -4.45 5.45
N ALA A 80 -3.44 -3.87 4.57
CA ALA A 80 -4.29 -4.60 3.64
C ALA A 80 -4.17 -4.10 2.20
N HIS A 81 -4.07 -5.05 1.26
CA HIS A 81 -4.46 -4.82 -0.12
C HIS A 81 -5.95 -4.51 -0.16
N CYS A 82 -6.35 -3.38 -0.76
CA CYS A 82 -7.75 -3.02 -0.86
C CYS A 82 -8.03 -2.02 -1.99
N PHE A 83 -8.94 -2.37 -2.89
CA PHE A 83 -9.39 -1.52 -3.99
C PHE A 83 -10.78 -0.94 -3.78
N GLU A 84 -11.70 -1.72 -3.21
CA GLU A 84 -13.14 -1.51 -3.21
C GLU A 84 -13.58 -0.69 -1.98
N GLU A 85 -14.63 0.12 -2.16
CA GLU A 85 -15.08 1.14 -1.22
C GLU A 85 -15.51 0.57 0.14
N ARG A 86 -16.38 -0.44 0.12
CA ARG A 86 -16.90 -1.05 1.35
C ARG A 86 -15.79 -1.76 2.12
N SER A 87 -14.92 -2.44 1.41
CA SER A 87 -13.80 -3.18 2.01
C SER A 87 -12.83 -2.25 2.72
N VAL A 88 -12.49 -1.11 2.09
CA VAL A 88 -11.64 -0.09 2.72
C VAL A 88 -12.30 0.46 3.98
N THR A 89 -13.57 0.84 3.89
CA THR A 89 -14.33 1.38 5.03
C THR A 89 -14.40 0.39 6.19
N GLU A 90 -14.77 -0.87 5.93
CA GLU A 90 -14.86 -1.90 6.96
C GLU A 90 -13.51 -2.17 7.65
N LEU A 91 -12.40 -2.14 6.90
CA LEU A 91 -11.06 -2.32 7.47
C LEU A 91 -10.60 -1.11 8.30
N VAL A 92 -10.86 0.11 7.84
CA VAL A 92 -10.57 1.33 8.62
C VAL A 92 -11.38 1.35 9.91
N ASP A 93 -12.66 0.97 9.85
CA ASP A 93 -13.51 0.85 11.04
C ASP A 93 -13.10 -0.29 11.97
N ALA A 94 -12.49 -1.33 11.42
CA ALA A 94 -11.91 -2.42 12.21
C ALA A 94 -10.61 -2.05 12.95
N GLY A 95 -10.01 -0.89 12.64
CA GLY A 95 -8.81 -0.38 13.33
C GLY A 95 -7.49 -0.76 12.65
N ILE A 96 -7.49 -0.96 11.34
CA ILE A 96 -6.27 -1.29 10.57
C ILE A 96 -5.25 -0.15 10.62
N ASP A 97 -3.96 -0.47 10.52
CA ASP A 97 -2.86 0.49 10.57
C ASP A 97 -2.44 1.04 9.20
N GLY A 98 -2.74 0.29 8.14
CA GLY A 98 -2.37 0.70 6.78
C GLY A 98 -3.27 0.10 5.70
N ILE A 99 -3.50 0.90 4.65
CA ILE A 99 -4.21 0.49 3.43
C ILE A 99 -3.22 0.61 2.26
N GLU A 100 -3.19 -0.39 1.41
CA GLU A 100 -2.46 -0.36 0.15
C GLU A 100 -3.45 -0.14 -0.99
N HIS A 101 -3.03 0.61 -2.01
CA HIS A 101 -3.82 1.08 -3.14
C HIS A 101 -4.91 2.09 -2.74
N GLY A 102 -5.95 1.69 -2.01
CA GLY A 102 -6.97 2.58 -1.45
C GLY A 102 -7.79 3.33 -2.50
N THR A 103 -7.99 2.75 -3.70
CA THR A 103 -8.72 3.39 -4.79
C THR A 103 -10.21 3.63 -4.50
N GLY A 104 -10.78 2.85 -3.57
CA GLY A 104 -12.16 2.93 -3.11
C GLY A 104 -12.41 3.92 -1.96
N LEU A 105 -11.44 4.75 -1.60
CA LEU A 105 -11.61 5.73 -0.53
C LEU A 105 -12.69 6.77 -0.89
N ASP A 106 -13.66 6.96 0.00
CA ASP A 106 -14.61 8.05 0.00
C ASP A 106 -14.24 9.14 1.02
N ASP A 107 -14.93 10.27 0.99
CA ASP A 107 -14.62 11.42 1.84
C ASP A 107 -14.74 11.09 3.34
N ALA A 108 -15.67 10.21 3.74
CA ALA A 108 -15.85 9.81 5.14
C ALA A 108 -14.71 8.89 5.61
N THR A 109 -14.32 7.93 4.79
CA THR A 109 -13.22 7.01 5.07
C THR A 109 -11.88 7.75 5.07
N ILE A 110 -11.66 8.70 4.16
CA ILE A 110 -10.49 9.59 4.16
C ILE A 110 -10.41 10.37 5.47
N ALA A 111 -11.50 10.97 5.93
CA ALA A 111 -11.53 11.71 7.20
C ALA A 111 -11.20 10.81 8.40
N ALA A 112 -11.75 9.59 8.43
CA ALA A 112 -11.44 8.60 9.47
C ALA A 112 -9.97 8.16 9.46
N MET A 113 -9.38 7.95 8.27
CA MET A 113 -7.96 7.64 8.13
C MET A 113 -7.06 8.78 8.63
N ALA A 114 -7.40 10.02 8.29
CA ALA A 114 -6.65 11.19 8.75
C ALA A 114 -6.73 11.35 10.27
N GLU A 115 -7.91 11.22 10.87
CA GLU A 115 -8.11 11.28 12.32
C GLU A 115 -7.34 10.19 13.08
N ARG A 116 -7.40 8.96 12.58
CA ARG A 116 -6.79 7.78 13.22
C ARG A 116 -5.35 7.56 12.79
N GLN A 117 -4.80 8.39 11.90
CA GLN A 117 -3.45 8.27 11.33
C GLN A 117 -3.20 6.90 10.66
N VAL A 118 -4.22 6.36 9.99
CA VAL A 118 -4.09 5.15 9.17
C VAL A 118 -3.27 5.46 7.93
N ALA A 119 -2.21 4.70 7.72
CA ALA A 119 -1.30 4.92 6.60
C ALA A 119 -1.91 4.51 5.26
N LEU A 120 -1.61 5.25 4.19
CA LEU A 120 -1.94 4.90 2.82
C LEU A 120 -0.65 4.70 2.02
N VAL A 121 -0.55 3.55 1.34
CA VAL A 121 0.50 3.26 0.36
C VAL A 121 -0.17 3.10 -1.00
N PRO A 122 -0.35 4.19 -1.77
CA PRO A 122 -1.26 4.20 -2.92
C PRO A 122 -0.80 3.35 -4.10
N THR A 123 0.50 3.07 -4.23
CA THR A 123 1.05 2.28 -5.35
C THR A 123 0.53 2.76 -6.71
N MET A 124 0.63 4.05 -6.97
CA MET A 124 0.08 4.69 -8.17
C MET A 124 0.54 3.99 -9.46
N VAL A 125 1.78 3.49 -9.47
CA VAL A 125 2.31 2.73 -10.62
C VAL A 125 1.56 1.41 -10.85
N ASN A 126 1.06 0.77 -9.79
CA ASN A 126 0.20 -0.42 -9.92
C ASN A 126 -1.18 -0.01 -10.45
N ILE A 127 -1.77 1.07 -9.95
CA ILE A 127 -3.07 1.57 -10.41
C ILE A 127 -3.05 1.88 -11.91
N GLU A 128 -1.92 2.30 -12.48
CA GLU A 128 -1.78 2.51 -13.93
C GLU A 128 -2.01 1.22 -14.75
N THR A 129 -1.97 0.04 -14.14
CA THR A 129 -2.28 -1.24 -14.80
C THR A 129 -3.78 -1.59 -14.81
N PHE A 130 -4.63 -0.85 -14.10
CA PHE A 130 -6.06 -1.17 -13.98
C PHE A 130 -6.82 -1.25 -15.31
N PRO A 131 -6.54 -0.41 -16.33
CA PRO A 131 -7.18 -0.55 -17.63
C PRO A 131 -6.91 -1.92 -18.29
N ASP A 132 -5.69 -2.44 -18.20
CA ASP A 132 -5.31 -3.74 -18.75
C ASP A 132 -5.93 -4.89 -17.96
N ILE A 133 -5.93 -4.77 -16.62
CA ILE A 133 -6.61 -5.73 -15.73
C ILE A 133 -8.11 -5.78 -16.05
N ALA A 134 -8.77 -4.63 -16.18
CA ALA A 134 -10.17 -4.54 -16.54
C ALA A 134 -10.45 -5.21 -17.90
N ALA A 135 -9.65 -4.89 -18.93
CA ALA A 135 -9.79 -5.47 -20.26
C ALA A 135 -9.63 -7.00 -20.24
N SER A 136 -8.67 -7.51 -19.49
CA SER A 136 -8.42 -8.96 -19.37
C SER A 136 -9.56 -9.71 -18.67
N GLY A 137 -10.25 -9.06 -17.75
CA GLY A 137 -11.35 -9.63 -16.97
C GLY A 137 -12.74 -9.48 -17.59
N GLU A 138 -12.91 -8.55 -18.54
CA GLU A 138 -14.21 -8.04 -19.01
C GLU A 138 -15.15 -9.13 -19.55
N ALA A 139 -14.64 -10.06 -20.33
CA ALA A 139 -15.45 -11.13 -20.91
C ALA A 139 -16.09 -12.04 -19.84
N LYS A 140 -15.45 -12.17 -18.67
CA LYS A 140 -15.91 -13.04 -17.58
C LYS A 140 -16.61 -12.26 -16.45
N PHE A 141 -16.15 -11.07 -16.16
CA PHE A 141 -16.59 -10.22 -15.08
C PHE A 141 -16.78 -8.77 -15.55
N PRO A 142 -17.83 -8.48 -16.34
CA PRO A 142 -18.03 -7.14 -16.92
C PRO A 142 -18.28 -6.08 -15.86
N THR A 143 -18.96 -6.41 -14.75
CA THR A 143 -19.18 -5.49 -13.62
C THR A 143 -17.87 -5.09 -12.98
N TYR A 144 -17.01 -6.08 -12.65
CA TYR A 144 -15.67 -5.84 -12.14
C TYR A 144 -14.84 -4.95 -13.09
N ALA A 145 -14.88 -5.23 -14.39
CA ALA A 145 -14.13 -4.45 -15.37
C ALA A 145 -14.58 -2.99 -15.44
N ALA A 146 -15.89 -2.74 -15.36
CA ALA A 146 -16.44 -1.38 -15.29
C ALA A 146 -16.03 -0.68 -13.99
N HIS A 147 -16.09 -1.37 -12.85
CA HIS A 147 -15.68 -0.88 -11.55
C HIS A 147 -14.19 -0.49 -11.54
N MET A 148 -13.31 -1.37 -12.01
CA MET A 148 -11.86 -1.09 -12.09
C MET A 148 -11.54 0.14 -12.95
N ARG A 149 -12.31 0.37 -14.03
CA ARG A 149 -12.17 1.60 -14.85
C ARG A 149 -12.62 2.85 -14.12
N ASP A 150 -13.68 2.76 -13.32
CA ASP A 150 -14.14 3.87 -12.48
C ASP A 150 -13.11 4.22 -11.41
N LEU A 151 -12.61 3.23 -10.66
CA LEU A 151 -11.53 3.39 -9.69
C LEU A 151 -10.29 4.05 -10.32
N TYR A 152 -9.91 3.61 -11.52
CA TYR A 152 -8.81 4.21 -12.28
C TYR A 152 -9.09 5.66 -12.66
N ALA A 153 -10.30 5.95 -13.16
CA ALA A 153 -10.64 7.30 -13.64
C ALA A 153 -10.54 8.35 -12.53
N ARG A 154 -10.96 8.02 -11.31
CA ARG A 154 -10.97 8.94 -10.16
C ARG A 154 -9.70 8.90 -9.30
N ARG A 155 -8.70 8.05 -9.60
CA ARG A 155 -7.52 7.82 -8.75
C ARG A 155 -6.79 9.08 -8.28
N PHE A 156 -6.55 10.04 -9.17
CA PHE A 156 -5.87 11.29 -8.79
C PHE A 156 -6.73 12.18 -7.90
N GLU A 157 -8.03 12.25 -8.13
CA GLU A 157 -8.96 13.00 -7.28
C GLU A 157 -8.99 12.38 -5.87
N THR A 158 -9.15 11.06 -5.77
CA THR A 158 -9.15 10.33 -4.51
C THR A 158 -7.86 10.56 -3.73
N MET A 159 -6.71 10.44 -4.39
CA MET A 159 -5.40 10.63 -3.72
C MET A 159 -5.17 12.10 -3.33
N ALA A 160 -5.59 13.06 -4.14
CA ALA A 160 -5.51 14.47 -3.79
C ALA A 160 -6.34 14.80 -2.54
N LYS A 161 -7.58 14.30 -2.46
CA LYS A 161 -8.42 14.42 -1.26
C LYS A 161 -7.74 13.83 -0.01
N ALA A 162 -7.11 12.67 -0.13
CA ALA A 162 -6.37 12.05 0.98
C ALA A 162 -5.17 12.90 1.43
N VAL A 163 -4.43 13.50 0.49
CA VAL A 163 -3.34 14.46 0.78
C VAL A 163 -3.88 15.68 1.51
N ASP A 164 -4.94 16.30 0.98
CA ASP A 164 -5.55 17.52 1.54
C ASP A 164 -6.13 17.29 2.95
N ALA A 165 -6.66 16.11 3.21
CA ALA A 165 -7.15 15.71 4.52
C ALA A 165 -6.04 15.38 5.54
N GLY A 166 -4.79 15.26 5.11
CA GLY A 166 -3.66 14.93 5.97
C GLY A 166 -3.51 13.45 6.29
N VAL A 167 -4.02 12.56 5.45
CA VAL A 167 -3.75 11.12 5.54
C VAL A 167 -2.25 10.88 5.41
N PRO A 168 -1.61 10.07 6.28
CA PRO A 168 -0.20 9.70 6.12
C PRO A 168 0.01 8.87 4.86
N ILE A 169 0.70 9.40 3.85
CA ILE A 169 0.93 8.72 2.57
C ILE A 169 2.41 8.41 2.38
N TYR A 170 2.70 7.16 2.01
CA TYR A 170 4.04 6.64 1.78
C TYR A 170 4.15 5.98 0.40
N ALA A 171 5.30 6.15 -0.26
CA ALA A 171 5.51 5.58 -1.58
C ALA A 171 5.73 4.07 -1.52
N GLY A 172 5.07 3.36 -2.41
CA GLY A 172 5.23 1.94 -2.65
C GLY A 172 4.89 1.62 -4.10
N THR A 173 5.44 0.56 -4.66
CA THR A 173 5.28 0.25 -6.09
C THR A 173 4.51 -1.05 -6.35
N ASP A 174 4.31 -1.88 -5.34
CA ASP A 174 3.79 -3.25 -5.49
C ASP A 174 4.58 -4.08 -6.54
N ALA A 175 5.88 -3.77 -6.68
CA ALA A 175 6.77 -4.46 -7.61
C ALA A 175 7.19 -5.85 -7.09
N GLY A 176 7.48 -6.76 -8.01
CA GLY A 176 7.92 -8.13 -7.72
C GLY A 176 6.88 -9.19 -8.02
N GLY A 177 5.65 -8.79 -8.35
CA GLY A 177 4.61 -9.66 -8.92
C GLY A 177 4.50 -9.44 -10.43
N SER A 178 3.48 -8.68 -10.85
CA SER A 178 3.26 -8.30 -12.26
C SER A 178 4.14 -7.14 -12.73
N LEU A 179 4.61 -6.30 -11.80
CA LEU A 179 5.47 -5.15 -12.09
C LEU A 179 6.94 -5.47 -11.83
N ALA A 180 7.82 -4.94 -12.68
CA ALA A 180 9.27 -5.04 -12.49
C ALA A 180 9.74 -4.21 -11.30
N HIS A 181 10.87 -4.59 -10.69
CA HIS A 181 11.55 -3.75 -9.69
C HIS A 181 12.14 -2.47 -10.29
N GLY A 182 12.36 -1.45 -9.46
CA GLY A 182 13.01 -0.20 -9.86
C GLY A 182 12.05 0.94 -10.21
N LEU A 183 10.76 0.80 -9.94
CA LEU A 183 9.71 1.78 -10.31
C LEU A 183 9.49 2.90 -9.27
N ILE A 184 10.31 3.00 -8.23
CA ILE A 184 10.13 4.04 -7.22
C ILE A 184 10.24 5.48 -7.79
N PRO A 185 11.07 5.77 -8.80
CA PRO A 185 11.07 7.07 -9.45
C PRO A 185 9.75 7.40 -10.15
N ASP A 186 9.09 6.39 -10.74
CA ASP A 186 7.78 6.55 -11.39
C ASP A 186 6.69 6.81 -10.35
N GLU A 187 6.72 6.11 -9.21
CA GLU A 187 5.82 6.35 -8.09
C GLU A 187 5.97 7.78 -7.53
N ILE A 188 7.21 8.24 -7.34
CA ILE A 188 7.49 9.62 -6.91
C ILE A 188 6.93 10.65 -7.91
N GLU A 189 7.09 10.40 -9.21
CA GLU A 189 6.54 11.27 -10.25
C GLU A 189 5.00 11.31 -10.21
N LEU A 190 4.34 10.17 -10.03
CA LEU A 190 2.89 10.10 -9.90
C LEU A 190 2.39 10.78 -8.62
N LEU A 191 3.02 10.54 -7.48
CA LEU A 191 2.70 11.19 -6.21
C LEU A 191 2.91 12.71 -6.26
N SER A 192 3.88 13.18 -7.04
CA SER A 192 4.11 14.62 -7.20
C SER A 192 2.95 15.36 -7.87
N LYS A 193 2.13 14.65 -8.65
CA LYS A 193 0.95 15.22 -9.30
C LYS A 193 -0.19 15.51 -8.32
N VAL A 194 -0.16 14.93 -7.13
CA VAL A 194 -1.19 15.12 -6.08
C VAL A 194 -0.72 15.97 -4.90
N GLY A 195 0.57 15.88 -4.52
CA GLY A 195 1.09 16.58 -3.35
C GLY A 195 2.32 17.45 -3.62
N GLY A 196 2.80 17.51 -4.86
CA GLY A 196 4.01 18.22 -5.23
C GLY A 196 5.31 17.44 -4.96
N ALA A 197 6.43 17.98 -5.43
CA ALA A 197 7.72 17.29 -5.42
C ALA A 197 8.22 16.97 -4.00
N GLU A 198 8.17 17.92 -3.07
CA GLU A 198 8.64 17.73 -1.70
C GLU A 198 7.81 16.68 -0.96
N PHE A 199 6.48 16.70 -1.17
CA PHE A 199 5.58 15.67 -0.64
C PHE A 199 5.97 14.29 -1.15
N ALA A 200 6.15 14.10 -2.45
CA ALA A 200 6.47 12.82 -3.07
C ALA A 200 7.83 12.27 -2.62
N LEU A 201 8.85 13.12 -2.58
CA LEU A 201 10.19 12.78 -2.07
C LEU A 201 10.15 12.38 -0.60
N GLY A 202 9.41 13.12 0.24
CA GLY A 202 9.23 12.80 1.65
C GLY A 202 8.53 11.47 1.85
N SER A 203 7.49 11.19 1.06
CA SER A 203 6.75 9.92 1.09
C SER A 203 7.62 8.71 0.73
N ALA A 204 8.62 8.90 -0.13
CA ALA A 204 9.56 7.86 -0.57
C ALA A 204 10.85 7.80 0.28
N SER A 205 11.03 8.68 1.24
CA SER A 205 12.30 8.81 1.97
C SER A 205 12.08 9.03 3.47
N TRP A 206 12.29 10.26 3.97
CA TRP A 206 12.39 10.53 5.40
C TRP A 206 11.10 10.26 6.17
N ARG A 207 9.90 10.56 5.63
CA ARG A 207 8.62 10.28 6.30
C ARG A 207 8.33 8.78 6.38
N ALA A 208 8.66 8.03 5.31
CA ALA A 208 8.50 6.57 5.31
C ALA A 208 9.45 5.91 6.32
N ARG A 209 10.69 6.42 6.46
CA ARG A 209 11.63 5.94 7.47
C ARG A 209 11.12 6.19 8.88
N GLU A 210 10.63 7.39 9.15
CA GLU A 210 10.05 7.77 10.45
C GLU A 210 8.85 6.86 10.81
N TRP A 211 7.92 6.68 9.88
CA TRP A 211 6.76 5.79 10.06
C TRP A 211 7.15 4.34 10.36
N LEU A 212 8.21 3.85 9.71
CA LEU A 212 8.74 2.51 9.93
C LEU A 212 9.64 2.40 11.17
N GLY A 213 9.89 3.47 11.88
CA GLY A 213 10.78 3.51 13.05
C GLY A 213 12.26 3.31 12.67
N VAL A 214 12.64 3.69 11.45
CA VAL A 214 14.02 3.66 10.97
C VAL A 214 14.60 5.06 11.09
N ASP A 215 15.82 5.17 11.64
CA ASP A 215 16.48 6.45 11.84
C ASP A 215 16.51 7.32 10.58
N ALA A 216 16.16 8.58 10.74
CA ALA A 216 16.37 9.61 9.73
C ALA A 216 17.85 9.97 9.61
N LEU A 217 18.18 10.90 8.71
CA LEU A 217 19.54 11.39 8.54
C LEU A 217 19.88 12.36 9.69
N HIS A 218 20.67 11.90 10.63
CA HIS A 218 21.24 12.69 11.73
C HIS A 218 22.63 12.15 12.13
N GLU A 219 23.37 12.90 12.91
CA GLU A 219 24.68 12.47 13.41
C GLU A 219 24.54 11.19 14.25
N GLY A 220 25.31 10.14 13.90
CA GLY A 220 25.25 8.82 14.53
C GLY A 220 24.29 7.84 13.87
N ALA A 221 23.41 8.27 12.96
CA ALA A 221 22.56 7.37 12.18
C ALA A 221 23.34 6.59 11.13
N SER A 222 22.76 5.51 10.62
CA SER A 222 23.29 4.78 9.47
C SER A 222 23.40 5.69 8.25
N ALA A 223 24.56 5.73 7.62
CA ALA A 223 24.77 6.51 6.40
C ALA A 223 24.17 5.77 5.18
N ASP A 224 22.83 5.78 5.11
CA ASP A 224 22.04 5.28 3.99
C ASP A 224 21.50 6.49 3.22
N LEU A 225 22.14 6.84 2.12
CA LEU A 225 21.96 8.11 1.40
C LEU A 225 21.82 7.88 -0.09
N VAL A 226 21.00 8.73 -0.71
CA VAL A 226 21.00 8.91 -2.17
C VAL A 226 21.41 10.36 -2.45
N VAL A 227 22.41 10.55 -3.28
CA VAL A 227 22.94 11.89 -3.65
C VAL A 227 22.57 12.19 -5.10
N PHE A 228 22.00 13.34 -5.33
CA PHE A 228 21.61 13.81 -6.66
C PHE A 228 22.54 14.93 -7.14
N SER A 229 22.65 15.10 -8.46
CA SER A 229 23.47 16.14 -9.10
C SER A 229 22.91 17.55 -8.91
N GLU A 230 21.61 17.66 -8.64
CA GLU A 230 20.89 18.91 -8.38
C GLU A 230 19.73 18.67 -7.41
N ASP A 231 19.03 19.72 -6.98
CA ASP A 231 17.91 19.60 -6.05
C ASP A 231 16.73 18.86 -6.69
N PRO A 232 16.38 17.64 -6.20
CA PRO A 232 15.28 16.86 -6.76
C PRO A 232 13.91 17.52 -6.57
N ARG A 233 13.76 18.51 -5.66
CA ARG A 233 12.52 19.28 -5.50
C ARG A 233 12.29 20.22 -6.69
N ALA A 234 13.38 20.70 -7.30
CA ALA A 234 13.32 21.54 -8.49
C ALA A 234 13.24 20.72 -9.78
N ASN A 235 13.86 19.54 -9.79
CA ASN A 235 13.88 18.65 -10.96
C ASN A 235 13.78 17.19 -10.53
N LEU A 236 12.56 16.63 -10.52
CA LEU A 236 12.33 15.23 -10.13
C LEU A 236 13.01 14.21 -11.07
N ALA A 237 13.36 14.59 -12.30
CA ALA A 237 13.99 13.66 -13.24
C ALA A 237 15.32 13.09 -12.73
N VAL A 238 16.04 13.84 -11.87
CA VAL A 238 17.32 13.37 -11.30
C VAL A 238 17.18 12.17 -10.37
N VAL A 239 15.97 11.88 -9.89
CA VAL A 239 15.71 10.70 -9.02
C VAL A 239 15.97 9.40 -9.78
N ARG A 240 15.86 9.42 -11.12
CA ARG A 240 16.08 8.25 -11.98
C ARG A 240 17.55 7.89 -12.13
N ASP A 241 18.43 8.87 -11.95
CA ASP A 241 19.87 8.69 -12.13
C ASP A 241 20.66 9.40 -11.01
N PRO A 242 20.68 8.82 -9.80
CA PRO A 242 21.41 9.40 -8.67
C PRO A 242 22.91 9.39 -8.92
N ALA A 243 23.59 10.48 -8.51
CA ALA A 243 25.04 10.58 -8.59
C ALA A 243 25.76 9.53 -7.71
N TYR A 244 25.20 9.28 -6.50
CA TYR A 244 25.72 8.23 -5.62
C TYR A 244 24.56 7.57 -4.87
N VAL A 245 24.71 6.27 -4.64
CA VAL A 245 23.92 5.51 -3.66
C VAL A 245 24.88 4.98 -2.60
N ILE A 246 24.64 5.37 -1.36
CA ILE A 246 25.46 5.00 -0.20
C ILE A 246 24.62 4.11 0.71
N LEU A 247 25.13 2.93 1.05
CA LEU A 247 24.48 2.01 1.96
C LEU A 247 25.45 1.66 3.09
N ARG A 248 25.04 1.96 4.33
CA ARG A 248 25.84 1.74 5.56
C ARG A 248 27.24 2.34 5.41
N GLY A 249 27.34 3.57 4.89
CA GLY A 249 28.60 4.29 4.68
C GLY A 249 29.45 3.80 3.51
N ARG A 250 28.97 2.87 2.68
CA ARG A 250 29.68 2.39 1.48
C ARG A 250 28.98 2.89 0.23
N VAL A 251 29.73 3.43 -0.70
CA VAL A 251 29.24 3.73 -2.06
C VAL A 251 28.96 2.39 -2.75
N VAL A 252 27.71 2.18 -3.18
CA VAL A 252 27.26 0.97 -3.88
C VAL A 252 26.91 1.26 -5.34
N ARG A 253 26.76 2.55 -5.68
CA ARG A 253 26.61 3.08 -7.03
C ARG A 253 27.25 4.45 -7.11
N ASP A 254 28.05 4.69 -8.13
CA ASP A 254 28.70 5.94 -8.56
C ASP A 254 28.52 6.13 -10.07
#